data_22542aff7005f97b36d54a5fa2f8e8d9
#
_entry.id   22542aff7005f97b36d54a5fa2f8e8d9
#
_cell.length_a   1.000
_cell.length_b   1.000
_cell.length_c   1.000
_cell.angle_alpha   90.00
_cell.angle_beta   90.00
_cell.angle_gamma   90.00
#
_symmetry.space_group_name_H-M   'P 1'
#
loop_
_entity.id
_entity.type
_entity.pdbx_description
1 polymer ?
#
loop_
_entity_poly.entity_id
_entity_poly.type
_entity_poly.pdbx_seq_one_letter_code
_entity_poly.pdbx_strand_id
1 'polypeptide(L)'
;DVFDRIGVTYEVYGGPGNCCGILQFRVGDAETAGKIATSTIDRFQNSGAPDVVAWCPTCHIHFSEVALPSVSDEGAPPFDMHMLPTYLADRLDQLKPHLTRSVSKRVALFEFPGARGVTEAVRKLMNAVPGVEYVDLGIEHAGYQMSALETVPDYRSKTIAGVLRAAEENNVDVLCSV
;
A
#
# COMPACT_ATOMS: atom_id res chain seq x y z
N ASP A 1 12.61 6.98 -13.17
CA ASP A 1 11.57 6.57 -12.24
C ASP A 1 10.95 5.26 -12.75
N VAL A 2 10.20 4.54 -11.92
CA VAL A 2 9.66 3.22 -12.27
C VAL A 2 8.59 3.36 -13.36
N PHE A 3 7.67 4.31 -13.22
CA PHE A 3 6.61 4.54 -14.20
C PHE A 3 7.15 4.94 -15.57
N ASP A 4 8.17 5.81 -15.62
CA ASP A 4 8.82 6.17 -16.89
C ASP A 4 9.42 4.93 -17.59
N ARG A 5 10.00 4.01 -16.80
CA ARG A 5 10.62 2.79 -17.32
C ARG A 5 9.63 1.82 -17.95
N ILE A 6 8.41 1.76 -17.42
CA ILE A 6 7.34 0.91 -17.94
C ILE A 6 6.38 1.65 -18.90
N GLY A 7 6.75 2.87 -19.30
CA GLY A 7 6.00 3.65 -20.29
C GLY A 7 4.65 4.19 -19.80
N VAL A 8 4.48 4.36 -18.49
CA VAL A 8 3.25 4.92 -17.89
C VAL A 8 3.40 6.43 -17.76
N THR A 9 2.49 7.17 -18.38
CA THR A 9 2.33 8.61 -18.15
C THR A 9 1.55 8.82 -16.85
N TYR A 10 2.04 9.69 -15.98
CA TYR A 10 1.42 9.91 -14.67
C TYR A 10 1.53 11.37 -14.23
N GLU A 11 0.63 11.76 -13.35
CA GLU A 11 0.69 12.98 -12.56
C GLU A 11 0.76 12.65 -11.07
N VAL A 12 1.41 13.51 -10.28
CA VAL A 12 1.57 13.30 -8.84
C VAL A 12 0.66 14.24 -8.06
N TYR A 13 -0.27 13.65 -7.34
CA TYR A 13 -1.15 14.36 -6.40
C TYR A 13 -0.72 14.04 -4.98
N GLY A 14 -0.26 15.04 -4.24
CA GLY A 14 0.22 14.86 -2.86
C GLY A 14 -0.23 15.99 -1.93
N GLY A 15 0.11 15.80 -0.66
CA GLY A 15 -0.15 16.77 0.40
C GLY A 15 -1.57 16.77 0.95
N PRO A 16 -1.82 17.63 1.97
CA PRO A 16 -3.09 17.66 2.70
C PRO A 16 -4.32 17.94 1.83
N GLY A 17 -4.11 18.65 0.72
CA GLY A 17 -5.17 18.97 -0.23
C GLY A 17 -5.76 17.76 -0.96
N ASN A 18 -5.08 16.61 -0.96
CA ASN A 18 -5.51 15.37 -1.62
C ASN A 18 -5.73 14.24 -0.58
N CYS A 19 -6.31 14.59 0.55
CA CYS A 19 -6.59 13.67 1.65
C CYS A 19 -7.85 12.83 1.35
N CYS A 20 -7.88 11.61 1.91
CA CYS A 20 -9.07 10.76 1.87
C CYS A 20 -10.12 11.08 2.96
N GLY A 21 -9.81 11.93 3.93
CA GLY A 21 -10.73 12.26 5.02
C GLY A 21 -10.77 11.25 6.17
N ILE A 22 -9.93 10.22 6.15
CA ILE A 22 -9.97 9.12 7.14
C ILE A 22 -9.81 9.58 8.59
N LEU A 23 -9.04 10.64 8.84
CA LEU A 23 -8.83 11.14 10.20
C LEU A 23 -10.13 11.67 10.80
N GLN A 24 -10.89 12.43 10.02
CA GLN A 24 -12.20 12.96 10.39
C GLN A 24 -13.21 11.82 10.55
N PHE A 25 -13.18 10.86 9.62
CA PHE A 25 -14.05 9.68 9.68
C PHE A 25 -13.84 8.88 10.97
N ARG A 26 -12.60 8.65 11.38
CA ARG A 26 -12.26 7.90 12.60
C ARG A 26 -12.71 8.56 13.90
N VAL A 27 -12.82 9.87 13.93
CA VAL A 27 -13.34 10.62 15.10
C VAL A 27 -14.84 10.86 15.03
N GLY A 28 -15.54 10.28 14.03
CA GLY A 28 -16.99 10.37 13.89
C GLY A 28 -17.49 11.62 13.15
N ASP A 29 -16.60 12.47 12.62
CA ASP A 29 -16.98 13.61 11.80
C ASP A 29 -17.14 13.20 10.32
N ALA A 30 -18.22 12.45 10.08
CA ALA A 30 -18.51 11.92 8.74
C ALA A 30 -18.80 13.02 7.70
N GLU A 31 -19.36 14.16 8.13
CA GLU A 31 -19.67 15.26 7.22
C GLU A 31 -18.38 15.89 6.66
N THR A 32 -17.43 16.24 7.55
CA THR A 32 -16.15 16.80 7.11
C THR A 32 -15.32 15.77 6.32
N ALA A 33 -15.34 14.49 6.75
CA ALA A 33 -14.69 13.41 6.01
C ALA A 33 -15.22 13.30 4.58
N GLY A 34 -16.53 13.31 4.40
CA GLY A 34 -17.18 13.28 3.10
C GLY A 34 -16.79 14.46 2.20
N LYS A 35 -16.83 15.69 2.73
CA LYS A 35 -16.41 16.90 1.99
C LYS A 35 -14.97 16.81 1.50
N ILE A 36 -14.05 16.33 2.35
CA ILE A 36 -12.65 16.16 2.00
C ILE A 36 -12.48 15.09 0.91
N ALA A 37 -13.11 13.93 1.09
CA ALA A 37 -13.01 12.83 0.14
C ALA A 37 -13.59 13.21 -1.22
N THR A 38 -14.79 13.80 -1.28
CA THR A 38 -15.44 14.24 -2.51
C THR A 38 -14.57 15.27 -3.24
N SER A 39 -14.05 16.29 -2.55
CA SER A 39 -13.15 17.27 -3.16
C SER A 39 -11.89 16.65 -3.78
N THR A 40 -11.39 15.56 -3.20
CA THR A 40 -10.22 14.83 -3.74
C THR A 40 -10.64 13.97 -4.93
N ILE A 41 -11.78 13.28 -4.85
CA ILE A 41 -12.34 12.47 -5.95
C ILE A 41 -12.57 13.35 -7.17
N ASP A 42 -13.19 14.53 -7.00
CA ASP A 42 -13.42 15.50 -8.09
C ASP A 42 -12.13 15.89 -8.80
N ARG A 43 -11.03 16.09 -8.03
CA ARG A 43 -9.73 16.42 -8.65
C ARG A 43 -9.15 15.25 -9.43
N PHE A 44 -9.24 14.04 -8.91
CA PHE A 44 -8.76 12.85 -9.62
C PHE A 44 -9.59 12.62 -10.89
N GLN A 45 -10.90 12.73 -10.80
CA GLN A 45 -11.79 12.62 -11.94
C GLN A 45 -11.50 13.69 -13.01
N ASN A 46 -11.26 14.93 -12.59
CA ASN A 46 -10.94 16.04 -13.50
C ASN A 46 -9.57 15.89 -14.19
N SER A 47 -8.67 15.05 -13.69
CA SER A 47 -7.43 14.72 -14.40
C SER A 47 -7.68 13.88 -15.65
N GLY A 48 -8.83 13.19 -15.72
CA GLY A 48 -9.17 12.28 -16.81
C GLY A 48 -8.38 10.96 -16.80
N ALA A 49 -7.58 10.70 -15.75
CA ALA A 49 -6.86 9.44 -15.63
C ALA A 49 -7.82 8.29 -15.26
N PRO A 50 -7.77 7.16 -15.96
CA PRO A 50 -8.60 6.00 -15.63
C PRO A 50 -8.19 5.30 -14.34
N ASP A 51 -6.91 5.41 -13.98
CA ASP A 51 -6.30 4.75 -12.82
C ASP A 51 -5.82 5.77 -11.79
N VAL A 52 -6.09 5.53 -10.52
CA VAL A 52 -5.48 6.24 -9.39
C VAL A 52 -4.66 5.25 -8.56
N VAL A 53 -3.36 5.51 -8.46
CA VAL A 53 -2.42 4.64 -7.75
C VAL A 53 -2.08 5.23 -6.40
N ALA A 54 -2.51 4.57 -5.32
CA ALA A 54 -2.24 4.98 -3.96
C ALA A 54 -0.95 4.36 -3.42
N TRP A 55 -0.18 5.18 -2.72
CA TRP A 55 0.95 4.71 -1.91
C TRP A 55 0.50 4.24 -0.51
N CYS A 56 -0.49 4.92 0.06
CA CYS A 56 -0.96 4.68 1.42
C CYS A 56 -2.11 3.65 1.45
N PRO A 57 -1.96 2.50 2.12
CA PRO A 57 -3.03 1.50 2.20
C PRO A 57 -4.29 2.03 2.89
N THR A 58 -4.15 2.89 3.89
CA THR A 58 -5.30 3.50 4.56
C THR A 58 -6.12 4.38 3.60
N CYS A 59 -5.45 5.17 2.75
CA CYS A 59 -6.14 5.97 1.74
C CYS A 59 -6.82 5.09 0.70
N HIS A 60 -6.12 4.05 0.23
CA HIS A 60 -6.70 3.10 -0.72
C HIS A 60 -7.98 2.47 -0.19
N ILE A 61 -7.94 1.91 1.03
CA ILE A 61 -9.11 1.26 1.65
C ILE A 61 -10.25 2.26 1.83
N HIS A 62 -9.97 3.45 2.36
CA HIS A 62 -11.01 4.44 2.60
C HIS A 62 -11.66 4.94 1.31
N PHE A 63 -10.88 5.19 0.27
CA PHE A 63 -11.45 5.53 -1.04
C PHE A 63 -12.24 4.37 -1.64
N SER A 64 -11.67 3.17 -1.68
CA SER A 64 -12.29 2.02 -2.36
C SER A 64 -13.54 1.48 -1.65
N GLU A 65 -13.53 1.45 -0.32
CA GLU A 65 -14.59 0.78 0.47
C GLU A 65 -15.62 1.76 1.06
N VAL A 66 -15.30 3.06 1.14
CA VAL A 66 -16.17 4.05 1.77
C VAL A 66 -16.52 5.19 0.83
N ALA A 67 -15.52 5.95 0.35
CA ALA A 67 -15.78 7.20 -0.34
C ALA A 67 -16.32 6.99 -1.77
N LEU A 68 -15.66 6.18 -2.60
CA LEU A 68 -16.13 5.90 -3.96
C LEU A 68 -17.53 5.28 -4.01
N PRO A 69 -17.83 4.24 -3.19
CA PRO A 69 -19.19 3.71 -3.14
C PRO A 69 -20.26 4.73 -2.71
N SER A 70 -19.88 5.72 -1.88
CA SER A 70 -20.83 6.75 -1.42
C SER A 70 -21.14 7.83 -2.44
N VAL A 71 -20.30 8.01 -3.46
CA VAL A 71 -20.47 9.02 -4.51
C VAL A 71 -20.83 8.41 -5.87
N SER A 72 -20.76 7.09 -6.01
CA SER A 72 -21.11 6.37 -7.22
C SER A 72 -22.59 5.99 -7.18
N ASP A 73 -23.45 6.77 -7.82
CA ASP A 73 -24.85 6.40 -8.02
C ASP A 73 -24.90 5.21 -8.98
N GLU A 74 -25.39 4.04 -8.55
CA GLU A 74 -25.67 2.81 -9.34
C GLU A 74 -24.74 2.52 -10.56
N GLY A 75 -23.67 3.29 -10.73
CA GLY A 75 -22.73 3.26 -11.85
C GLY A 75 -21.33 2.78 -11.44
N ALA A 76 -20.46 2.61 -12.43
CA ALA A 76 -19.05 2.35 -12.19
C ALA A 76 -18.39 3.56 -11.50
N PRO A 77 -17.39 3.34 -10.63
CA PRO A 77 -16.64 4.44 -10.03
C PRO A 77 -15.94 5.27 -11.12
N PRO A 78 -15.68 6.58 -10.87
CA PRO A 78 -15.12 7.48 -11.88
C PRO A 78 -13.68 7.12 -12.32
N PHE A 79 -12.99 6.29 -11.57
CA PHE A 79 -11.66 5.76 -11.86
C PHE A 79 -11.42 4.47 -11.07
N ASP A 80 -10.45 3.68 -11.52
CA ASP A 80 -10.01 2.48 -10.80
C ASP A 80 -8.95 2.83 -9.76
N MET A 81 -9.13 2.33 -8.54
CA MET A 81 -8.23 2.60 -7.40
C MET A 81 -7.30 1.43 -7.17
N HIS A 82 -6.00 1.65 -7.26
CA HIS A 82 -4.96 0.62 -7.09
C HIS A 82 -4.02 0.94 -5.94
N MET A 83 -3.48 -0.10 -5.30
CA MET A 83 -2.25 0.05 -4.52
C MET A 83 -1.04 -0.02 -5.44
N LEU A 84 0.00 0.77 -5.14
CA LEU A 84 1.24 0.75 -5.95
C LEU A 84 1.83 -0.65 -6.13
N PRO A 85 1.94 -1.52 -5.10
CA PRO A 85 2.46 -2.86 -5.30
C PRO A 85 1.61 -3.71 -6.23
N THR A 86 0.29 -3.66 -6.13
CA THR A 86 -0.61 -4.43 -7.02
C THR A 86 -0.51 -3.93 -8.46
N TYR A 87 -0.53 -2.60 -8.65
CA TYR A 87 -0.38 -1.99 -9.97
C TYR A 87 0.92 -2.38 -10.68
N LEU A 88 2.04 -2.43 -9.95
CA LEU A 88 3.33 -2.85 -10.49
C LEU A 88 3.41 -4.36 -10.71
N ALA A 89 2.82 -5.17 -9.82
CA ALA A 89 2.80 -6.62 -9.96
C ALA A 89 1.98 -7.09 -11.17
N ASP A 90 0.93 -6.38 -11.53
CA ASP A 90 0.13 -6.63 -12.75
C ASP A 90 0.91 -6.26 -14.03
N ARG A 91 1.88 -5.36 -13.91
CA ARG A 91 2.77 -4.92 -15.01
C ARG A 91 4.18 -5.50 -14.90
N LEU A 92 4.34 -6.62 -14.18
CA LEU A 92 5.65 -7.20 -13.90
C LEU A 92 6.43 -7.56 -15.17
N ASP A 93 5.76 -7.98 -16.24
CA ASP A 93 6.43 -8.32 -17.50
C ASP A 93 7.04 -7.08 -18.18
N GLN A 94 6.44 -5.91 -17.97
CA GLN A 94 7.00 -4.62 -18.41
C GLN A 94 8.15 -4.18 -17.50
N LEU A 95 8.09 -4.52 -16.20
CA LEU A 95 9.09 -4.13 -15.21
C LEU A 95 10.34 -5.01 -15.26
N LYS A 96 10.21 -6.32 -15.46
CA LYS A 96 11.32 -7.31 -15.45
C LYS A 96 12.52 -6.91 -16.31
N PRO A 97 12.37 -6.40 -17.55
CA PRO A 97 13.53 -6.01 -18.37
C PRO A 97 14.39 -4.90 -17.75
N HIS A 98 13.84 -4.15 -16.79
CA HIS A 98 14.52 -3.07 -16.09
C HIS A 98 15.17 -3.49 -14.78
N LEU A 99 14.86 -4.70 -14.27
CA LEU A 99 15.46 -5.28 -13.07
C LEU A 99 16.80 -5.95 -13.40
N THR A 100 17.79 -5.14 -13.82
CA THR A 100 19.06 -5.65 -14.35
C THR A 100 20.16 -5.83 -13.30
N ARG A 101 19.99 -5.28 -12.10
CA ARG A 101 20.97 -5.37 -11.03
C ARG A 101 20.62 -6.50 -10.07
N SER A 102 21.58 -7.36 -9.79
CA SER A 102 21.42 -8.37 -8.75
C SER A 102 21.57 -7.75 -7.36
N VAL A 103 20.65 -8.14 -6.48
CA VAL A 103 20.63 -7.76 -5.06
C VAL A 103 20.77 -9.03 -4.24
N SER A 104 22.01 -9.42 -3.87
CA SER A 104 22.25 -10.63 -3.07
C SER A 104 21.87 -10.39 -1.62
N LYS A 105 20.58 -10.46 -1.33
CA LYS A 105 19.99 -10.19 -0.01
C LYS A 105 18.88 -11.17 0.31
N ARG A 106 18.87 -11.60 1.57
CA ARG A 106 17.75 -12.30 2.19
C ARG A 106 16.77 -11.26 2.73
N VAL A 107 15.57 -11.24 2.19
CA VAL A 107 14.57 -10.19 2.45
C VAL A 107 13.32 -10.81 3.04
N ALA A 108 12.89 -10.32 4.18
CA ALA A 108 11.59 -10.65 4.76
C ALA A 108 10.64 -9.46 4.72
N LEU A 109 9.36 -9.76 4.79
CA LEU A 109 8.30 -8.77 4.80
C LEU A 109 7.68 -8.67 6.19
N PHE A 110 7.66 -7.47 6.75
CA PHE A 110 6.82 -7.13 7.88
C PHE A 110 5.50 -6.61 7.31
N GLU A 111 4.52 -7.51 7.28
CA GLU A 111 3.26 -7.24 6.60
C GLU A 111 2.31 -6.44 7.49
N PHE A 112 1.69 -5.45 6.88
CA PHE A 112 0.51 -4.81 7.39
C PHE A 112 -0.70 -5.36 6.62
N PRO A 113 -1.68 -6.00 7.26
CA PRO A 113 -2.86 -6.54 6.59
C PRO A 113 -3.80 -5.39 6.20
N GLY A 114 -3.39 -4.62 5.22
CA GLY A 114 -4.13 -3.47 4.75
C GLY A 114 -4.99 -3.80 3.55
N ALA A 115 -4.50 -3.43 2.38
CA ALA A 115 -5.22 -3.61 1.14
C ALA A 115 -5.11 -5.05 0.62
N ARG A 116 -6.23 -5.59 0.12
CA ARG A 116 -6.29 -6.94 -0.44
C ARG A 116 -5.30 -7.12 -1.60
N GLY A 117 -4.58 -8.23 -1.60
CA GLY A 117 -3.62 -8.58 -2.66
C GLY A 117 -2.26 -7.89 -2.56
N VAL A 118 -2.05 -6.95 -1.62
CA VAL A 118 -0.77 -6.22 -1.50
C VAL A 118 0.36 -7.14 -1.11
N THR A 119 0.16 -8.01 -0.13
CA THR A 119 1.18 -8.97 0.32
C THR A 119 1.68 -9.86 -0.81
N GLU A 120 0.77 -10.46 -1.57
CA GLU A 120 1.10 -11.31 -2.71
C GLU A 120 1.80 -10.52 -3.81
N ALA A 121 1.35 -9.30 -4.06
CA ALA A 121 1.96 -8.41 -5.04
C ALA A 121 3.42 -8.06 -4.65
N VAL A 122 3.66 -7.73 -3.38
CA VAL A 122 5.01 -7.44 -2.88
C VAL A 122 5.91 -8.65 -2.97
N ARG A 123 5.43 -9.85 -2.56
CA ARG A 123 6.18 -11.11 -2.72
C ARG A 123 6.54 -11.38 -4.18
N LYS A 124 5.58 -11.19 -5.10
CA LYS A 124 5.79 -11.34 -6.54
C LYS A 124 6.85 -10.38 -7.07
N LEU A 125 6.82 -9.11 -6.63
CA LEU A 125 7.81 -8.09 -7.00
C LEU A 125 9.19 -8.40 -6.43
N MET A 126 9.29 -8.79 -5.16
CA MET A 126 10.56 -9.17 -4.52
C MET A 126 11.21 -10.35 -5.22
N ASN A 127 10.43 -11.39 -5.52
CA ASN A 127 10.92 -12.58 -6.23
C ASN A 127 11.36 -12.31 -7.67
N ALA A 128 10.94 -11.18 -8.25
CA ALA A 128 11.36 -10.77 -9.59
C ALA A 128 12.72 -10.03 -9.59
N VAL A 129 13.18 -9.53 -8.45
CA VAL A 129 14.47 -8.85 -8.36
C VAL A 129 15.60 -9.90 -8.35
N PRO A 130 16.54 -9.86 -9.30
CA PRO A 130 17.62 -10.84 -9.35
C PRO A 130 18.46 -10.90 -8.07
N GLY A 131 18.66 -12.09 -7.53
CA GLY A 131 19.48 -12.33 -6.35
C GLY A 131 18.78 -12.03 -5.00
N VAL A 132 17.56 -11.56 -4.99
CA VAL A 132 16.75 -11.49 -3.76
C VAL A 132 16.25 -12.87 -3.41
N GLU A 133 16.48 -13.29 -2.16
CA GLU A 133 15.89 -14.46 -1.55
C GLU A 133 14.80 -13.98 -0.57
N TYR A 134 13.54 -14.26 -0.90
CA TYR A 134 12.44 -13.98 0.01
C TYR A 134 12.40 -15.01 1.15
N VAL A 135 12.35 -14.52 2.37
CA VAL A 135 12.29 -15.34 3.59
C VAL A 135 10.93 -15.13 4.27
N ASP A 136 10.15 -16.19 4.37
CA ASP A 136 8.92 -16.17 5.17
C ASP A 136 9.30 -16.37 6.66
N LEU A 137 8.93 -15.40 7.49
CA LEU A 137 9.24 -15.46 8.93
C LEU A 137 8.30 -16.38 9.70
N GLY A 138 7.22 -16.85 9.10
CA GLY A 138 6.23 -17.71 9.75
C GLY A 138 5.52 -17.07 10.94
N ILE A 139 5.45 -15.74 10.99
CA ILE A 139 4.83 -14.98 12.08
C ILE A 139 3.40 -14.63 11.70
N GLU A 140 2.48 -14.82 12.64
CA GLU A 140 1.11 -14.31 12.46
C GLU A 140 1.12 -12.77 12.36
N HIS A 141 0.35 -12.26 11.42
CA HIS A 141 0.20 -10.83 11.25
C HIS A 141 -0.44 -10.19 12.48
N ALA A 142 0.10 -9.06 12.91
CA ALA A 142 -0.44 -8.31 14.04
C ALA A 142 -1.88 -7.80 13.80
N GLY A 143 -2.37 -7.84 12.56
CA GLY A 143 -3.72 -7.41 12.20
C GLY A 143 -3.96 -5.91 12.24
N TYR A 144 -3.00 -5.12 12.75
CA TYR A 144 -3.13 -3.68 12.97
C TYR A 144 -1.84 -2.94 12.63
N GLN A 145 -1.97 -1.68 12.23
CA GLN A 145 -0.81 -0.77 12.12
C GLN A 145 -0.14 -0.62 13.48
N MET A 146 1.20 -0.55 13.49
CA MET A 146 1.95 -0.34 14.73
C MET A 146 1.56 0.96 15.46
N SER A 147 1.12 1.99 14.73
CA SER A 147 0.55 3.21 15.32
C SER A 147 -0.76 2.98 16.05
N ALA A 148 -1.62 2.07 15.57
CA ALA A 148 -2.86 1.73 16.27
C ALA A 148 -2.61 0.95 17.58
N LEU A 149 -1.44 0.37 17.76
CA LEU A 149 -1.03 -0.36 18.95
C LEU A 149 -0.39 0.52 20.03
N GLU A 150 -0.36 1.85 19.85
CA GLU A 150 0.18 2.78 20.86
C GLU A 150 -0.56 2.72 22.19
N THR A 151 -1.84 2.39 22.16
CA THR A 151 -2.67 2.19 23.38
C THR A 151 -2.40 0.89 24.12
N VAL A 152 -1.66 -0.03 23.52
CA VAL A 152 -1.26 -1.33 24.10
C VAL A 152 0.26 -1.54 23.96
N PRO A 153 1.09 -0.74 24.65
CA PRO A 153 2.53 -0.65 24.39
C PRO A 153 3.28 -1.96 24.62
N ASP A 154 2.85 -2.77 25.57
CA ASP A 154 3.47 -4.08 25.84
C ASP A 154 3.26 -5.06 24.70
N TYR A 155 2.07 -5.08 24.12
CA TYR A 155 1.76 -5.92 22.96
C TYR A 155 2.55 -5.45 21.74
N ARG A 156 2.58 -4.14 21.49
CA ARG A 156 3.39 -3.54 20.42
C ARG A 156 4.86 -3.92 20.53
N SER A 157 5.44 -3.76 21.73
CA SER A 157 6.84 -4.05 22.00
C SER A 157 7.17 -5.54 21.79
N LYS A 158 6.28 -6.43 22.26
CA LYS A 158 6.43 -7.89 22.08
C LYS A 158 6.35 -8.28 20.59
N THR A 159 5.43 -7.69 19.85
CA THR A 159 5.27 -7.94 18.41
C THR A 159 6.53 -7.52 17.65
N ILE A 160 7.03 -6.31 17.88
CA ILE A 160 8.26 -5.82 17.24
C ILE A 160 9.46 -6.73 17.60
N ALA A 161 9.63 -7.05 18.89
CA ALA A 161 10.71 -7.91 19.33
C ALA A 161 10.62 -9.33 18.73
N GLY A 162 9.42 -9.86 18.58
CA GLY A 162 9.17 -11.15 17.93
C GLY A 162 9.60 -11.15 16.45
N VAL A 163 9.21 -10.10 15.71
CA VAL A 163 9.60 -9.94 14.30
C VAL A 163 11.12 -9.84 14.15
N LEU A 164 11.76 -8.98 14.95
CA LEU A 164 13.21 -8.79 14.89
C LEU A 164 13.97 -10.09 15.21
N ARG A 165 13.52 -10.82 16.25
CA ARG A 165 14.12 -12.12 16.61
C ARG A 165 13.97 -13.13 15.47
N ALA A 166 12.79 -13.27 14.89
CA ALA A 166 12.58 -14.18 13.77
C ALA A 166 13.42 -13.79 12.55
N ALA A 167 13.59 -12.50 12.28
CA ALA A 167 14.48 -12.02 11.23
C ALA A 167 15.96 -12.41 11.50
N GLU A 168 16.43 -12.26 12.74
CA GLU A 168 17.78 -12.67 13.14
C GLU A 168 17.97 -14.19 13.04
N GLU A 169 17.03 -14.99 13.56
CA GLU A 169 17.08 -16.46 13.53
C GLU A 169 17.07 -17.00 12.09
N ASN A 170 16.44 -16.29 11.15
CA ASN A 170 16.40 -16.66 9.73
C ASN A 170 17.49 -15.98 8.89
N ASN A 171 18.46 -15.30 9.51
CA ASN A 171 19.55 -14.59 8.83
C ASN A 171 19.02 -13.63 7.73
N VAL A 172 18.01 -12.84 8.06
CA VAL A 172 17.44 -11.83 7.16
C VAL A 172 18.36 -10.61 7.12
N ASP A 173 18.74 -10.17 5.94
CA ASP A 173 19.56 -8.97 5.74
C ASP A 173 18.71 -7.68 5.77
N VAL A 174 17.48 -7.77 5.27
CA VAL A 174 16.59 -6.62 5.09
C VAL A 174 15.17 -7.00 5.49
N LEU A 175 14.59 -6.21 6.38
CA LEU A 175 13.19 -6.29 6.74
C LEU A 175 12.45 -5.14 6.05
N CYS A 176 11.56 -5.48 5.11
CA CYS A 176 10.70 -4.52 4.42
C CYS A 176 9.37 -4.39 5.15
N SER A 177 8.86 -3.17 5.29
CA SER A 177 7.52 -2.89 5.79
C SER A 177 6.62 -2.45 4.63
N VAL A 178 5.39 -2.95 4.62
CA VAL A 178 4.34 -2.60 3.66
C VAL A 178 3.10 -2.13 4.38
#